data_c085d62a401d4c2a71f41941ced5cea8
#
_entry.id   c085d62a401d4c2a71f41941ced5cea8
#
_cell.length_a   1.000
_cell.length_b   1.000
_cell.length_c   1.000
_cell.angle_alpha   90.00
_cell.angle_beta   90.00
_cell.angle_gamma   90.00
#
_symmetry.space_group_name_H-M   'P 1'
#
loop_
_entity.id
_entity.type
_entity.pdbx_description
1 polymer ?
#
loop_
_entity_poly.entity_id
_entity_poly.type
_entity_poly.pdbx_seq_one_letter_code
_entity_poly.pdbx_strand_id
1 'polypeptide(L)'
;PHAKRVGNLLFLSGVGPRERGTKKIPGVMLNESGDIESYDIELQCRSVFQNVRWILEDAGSSWDKIVDVTVFLTNMKDDFPIYNRLWAEYFGENPPCRTTLEINCLPTPIGIELKVLATID
;
A
#
# COMPACT_ATOMS: atom_id res chain seq x y z
N PRO A 1 10.63 -12.39 -0.96
CA PRO A 1 9.26 -12.87 -1.08
C PRO A 1 8.25 -11.74 -0.92
N HIS A 2 7.09 -11.87 -1.56
CA HIS A 2 6.00 -10.92 -1.37
C HIS A 2 5.23 -11.20 -0.09
N ALA A 3 5.18 -12.46 0.34
CA ALA A 3 4.48 -12.86 1.55
C ALA A 3 5.12 -14.08 2.19
N LYS A 4 4.94 -14.20 3.50
CA LYS A 4 5.44 -15.33 4.27
C LYS A 4 4.38 -15.79 5.26
N ARG A 5 4.10 -17.10 5.28
CA ARG A 5 3.11 -17.68 6.18
C ARG A 5 3.76 -18.18 7.46
N VAL A 6 3.13 -17.87 8.60
CA VAL A 6 3.51 -18.41 9.91
C VAL A 6 2.22 -18.85 10.61
N GLY A 7 2.01 -20.16 10.73
CA GLY A 7 0.74 -20.68 11.23
C GLY A 7 -0.41 -20.26 10.29
N ASN A 8 -1.41 -19.60 10.84
CA ASN A 8 -2.50 -19.05 10.06
C ASN A 8 -2.38 -17.55 9.84
N LEU A 9 -1.19 -16.98 9.99
CA LEU A 9 -0.90 -15.59 9.72
C LEU A 9 -0.07 -15.46 8.45
N LEU A 10 -0.37 -14.44 7.67
CA LEU A 10 0.31 -14.12 6.44
C LEU A 10 0.91 -12.73 6.57
N PHE A 11 2.24 -12.66 6.51
CA PHE A 11 2.99 -11.40 6.58
C PHE A 11 3.38 -10.99 5.18
N LEU A 12 2.98 -9.79 4.77
CA LEU A 12 3.42 -9.24 3.50
C LEU A 12 4.67 -8.39 3.70
N SER A 13 5.59 -8.45 2.73
CA SER A 13 6.64 -7.44 2.63
C SER A 13 5.99 -6.09 2.31
N GLY A 14 6.71 -5.00 2.52
CA GLY A 14 6.20 -3.67 2.19
C GLY A 14 5.70 -3.61 0.73
N VAL A 15 4.50 -3.08 0.54
CA VAL A 15 3.86 -3.01 -0.78
C VAL A 15 3.72 -1.55 -1.16
N GLY A 16 4.20 -1.19 -2.34
CA GLY A 16 4.07 0.16 -2.88
C GLY A 16 3.22 0.18 -4.14
N PRO A 17 2.91 1.38 -4.63
CA PRO A 17 2.26 1.53 -5.93
C PRO A 17 3.24 1.15 -7.04
N ARG A 18 2.82 0.24 -7.88
CA ARG A 18 3.60 -0.21 -9.03
C ARG A 18 2.68 -0.95 -9.97
N GLU A 19 2.84 -0.73 -11.26
CA GLU A 19 2.11 -1.48 -12.27
C GLU A 19 2.59 -2.93 -12.28
N ARG A 20 1.64 -3.87 -12.16
CA ARG A 20 1.95 -5.29 -12.02
C ARG A 20 2.80 -5.80 -13.19
N GLY A 21 3.87 -6.52 -12.84
CA GLY A 21 4.77 -7.11 -13.82
C GLY A 21 5.77 -6.14 -14.44
N THR A 22 5.82 -4.91 -13.95
CA THR A 22 6.74 -3.87 -14.44
C THR A 22 7.42 -3.16 -13.28
N LYS A 23 8.31 -2.21 -13.61
CA LYS A 23 8.89 -1.29 -12.62
C LYS A 23 8.23 0.08 -12.67
N LYS A 24 7.20 0.23 -13.48
CA LYS A 24 6.52 1.50 -13.66
C LYS A 24 5.67 1.86 -12.44
N ILE A 25 5.78 3.10 -11.99
CA ILE A 25 5.04 3.62 -10.85
C ILE A 25 3.92 4.51 -11.37
N PRO A 26 2.65 4.20 -11.05
CA PRO A 26 1.55 5.05 -11.48
C PRO A 26 1.56 6.39 -10.76
N GLY A 27 1.09 7.40 -11.45
CA GLY A 27 0.83 8.70 -10.85
C GLY A 27 2.07 9.47 -10.42
N VAL A 28 3.27 9.15 -10.91
CA VAL A 28 4.47 9.86 -10.52
C VAL A 28 5.09 10.56 -11.73
N MET A 29 5.58 11.77 -11.51
CA MET A 29 6.43 12.51 -12.47
C MET A 29 7.79 12.70 -11.83
N LEU A 30 8.83 12.24 -12.52
CA LEU A 30 10.21 12.33 -12.05
C LEU A 30 10.94 13.41 -12.84
N ASN A 31 11.91 14.06 -12.17
CA ASN A 31 12.81 14.97 -12.85
C ASN A 31 13.94 14.20 -13.53
N GLU A 32 14.88 14.91 -14.15
CA GLU A 32 16.01 14.30 -14.88
C GLU A 32 16.91 13.46 -13.98
N SER A 33 16.95 13.77 -12.67
CA SER A 33 17.75 13.03 -11.70
C SER A 33 17.03 11.81 -11.13
N GLY A 34 15.78 11.55 -11.54
CA GLY A 34 14.99 10.45 -11.01
C GLY A 34 14.29 10.73 -9.69
N ASP A 35 14.29 12.00 -9.24
CA ASP A 35 13.60 12.40 -8.02
C ASP A 35 12.15 12.76 -8.33
N ILE A 36 11.29 12.66 -7.32
CA ILE A 36 9.87 12.99 -7.47
C ILE A 36 9.72 14.49 -7.71
N GLU A 37 9.11 14.85 -8.81
CA GLU A 37 8.66 16.21 -9.11
C GLU A 37 7.22 16.41 -8.61
N SER A 38 6.36 15.44 -8.88
CA SER A 38 4.98 15.42 -8.40
C SER A 38 4.42 14.00 -8.45
N TYR A 39 3.36 13.75 -7.69
CA TYR A 39 2.65 12.48 -7.77
C TYR A 39 1.17 12.67 -7.44
N ASP A 40 0.35 11.74 -7.94
CA ASP A 40 -1.08 11.68 -7.67
C ASP A 40 -1.32 10.63 -6.60
N ILE A 41 -1.60 11.06 -5.38
CA ILE A 41 -1.76 10.13 -4.24
C ILE A 41 -2.97 9.22 -4.42
N GLU A 42 -4.05 9.68 -5.06
CA GLU A 42 -5.20 8.81 -5.29
C GLU A 42 -4.86 7.64 -6.20
N LEU A 43 -4.17 7.90 -7.32
CA LEU A 43 -3.72 6.82 -8.20
C LEU A 43 -2.77 5.87 -7.48
N GLN A 44 -1.87 6.39 -6.66
CA GLN A 44 -0.93 5.55 -5.92
C GLN A 44 -1.62 4.71 -4.85
N CYS A 45 -2.61 5.26 -4.15
CA CYS A 45 -3.40 4.49 -3.19
C CYS A 45 -4.16 3.36 -3.86
N ARG A 46 -4.83 3.63 -4.96
CA ARG A 46 -5.58 2.59 -5.69
C ARG A 46 -4.64 1.49 -6.19
N SER A 47 -3.46 1.87 -6.66
CA SER A 47 -2.45 0.91 -7.10
C SER A 47 -1.95 0.04 -5.96
N VAL A 48 -1.60 0.63 -4.80
CA VAL A 48 -1.08 -0.15 -3.68
C VAL A 48 -2.15 -1.08 -3.10
N PHE A 49 -3.41 -0.64 -3.02
CA PHE A 49 -4.50 -1.50 -2.57
C PHE A 49 -4.69 -2.68 -3.52
N GLN A 50 -4.64 -2.45 -4.82
CA GLN A 50 -4.77 -3.53 -5.80
C GLN A 50 -3.60 -4.51 -5.71
N ASN A 51 -2.37 -4.01 -5.50
CA ASN A 51 -1.19 -4.86 -5.35
C ASN A 51 -1.30 -5.74 -4.08
N VAL A 52 -1.78 -5.17 -2.98
CA VAL A 52 -2.04 -5.93 -1.76
C VAL A 52 -3.06 -7.04 -2.03
N ARG A 53 -4.16 -6.73 -2.71
CA ARG A 53 -5.18 -7.71 -3.06
C ARG A 53 -4.60 -8.86 -3.88
N TRP A 54 -3.82 -8.55 -4.90
CA TRP A 54 -3.20 -9.59 -5.74
C TRP A 54 -2.26 -10.49 -4.93
N ILE A 55 -1.43 -9.91 -4.06
CA ILE A 55 -0.50 -10.70 -3.23
C ILE A 55 -1.29 -11.63 -2.30
N LEU A 56 -2.35 -11.13 -1.67
CA LEU A 56 -3.20 -11.94 -0.80
C LEU A 56 -3.84 -13.10 -1.56
N GLU A 57 -4.41 -12.82 -2.72
CA GLU A 57 -5.07 -13.85 -3.54
C GLU A 57 -4.07 -14.89 -4.05
N ASP A 58 -2.90 -14.45 -4.50
CA ASP A 58 -1.85 -15.35 -4.96
C ASP A 58 -1.36 -16.27 -3.83
N ALA A 59 -1.43 -15.81 -2.59
CA ALA A 59 -1.01 -16.58 -1.42
C ALA A 59 -2.13 -17.45 -0.82
N GLY A 60 -3.36 -17.37 -1.36
CA GLY A 60 -4.50 -18.15 -0.88
C GLY A 60 -5.33 -17.45 0.20
N SER A 61 -5.11 -16.16 0.43
CA SER A 61 -5.91 -15.34 1.34
C SER A 61 -6.89 -14.46 0.55
N SER A 62 -7.38 -13.40 1.15
CA SER A 62 -8.30 -12.47 0.49
C SER A 62 -8.30 -11.13 1.20
N TRP A 63 -8.84 -10.11 0.55
CA TRP A 63 -8.89 -8.75 1.06
C TRP A 63 -9.59 -8.64 2.42
N ASP A 64 -10.67 -9.37 2.62
CA ASP A 64 -11.45 -9.34 3.86
C ASP A 64 -10.76 -10.03 5.05
N LYS A 65 -9.62 -10.68 4.81
CA LYS A 65 -8.83 -11.32 5.87
C LYS A 65 -7.68 -10.46 6.38
N ILE A 66 -7.58 -9.23 5.93
CA ILE A 66 -6.58 -8.28 6.45
C ILE A 66 -6.90 -7.97 7.91
N VAL A 67 -5.88 -8.05 8.78
CA VAL A 67 -5.99 -7.85 10.22
C VAL A 67 -5.42 -6.50 10.64
N ASP A 68 -4.28 -6.14 10.07
CA ASP A 68 -3.55 -4.95 10.50
C ASP A 68 -2.80 -4.33 9.33
N VAL A 69 -2.81 -3.01 9.25
CA VAL A 69 -2.11 -2.25 8.21
C VAL A 69 -1.32 -1.13 8.84
N THR A 70 -0.03 -1.07 8.53
CA THR A 70 0.80 0.09 8.80
C THR A 70 0.96 0.87 7.51
N VAL A 71 0.63 2.15 7.56
CA VAL A 71 0.64 3.04 6.40
C VAL A 71 1.79 4.02 6.55
N PHE A 72 2.67 4.03 5.55
CA PHE A 72 3.78 4.98 5.48
C PHE A 72 3.48 6.02 4.41
N LEU A 73 3.39 7.28 4.82
CA LEU A 73 3.20 8.42 3.91
C LEU A 73 4.43 9.33 3.96
N THR A 74 4.73 9.98 2.86
CA THR A 74 5.82 10.95 2.81
C THR A 74 5.32 12.39 2.93
N ASN A 75 3.99 12.61 2.84
CA ASN A 75 3.37 13.92 2.98
C ASN A 75 2.00 13.77 3.66
N MET A 76 2.03 13.63 4.98
CA MET A 76 0.81 13.40 5.78
C MET A 76 -0.22 14.50 5.58
N LYS A 77 0.24 15.75 5.59
CA LYS A 77 -0.66 16.91 5.54
C LYS A 77 -1.53 16.92 4.28
N ASP A 78 -0.91 16.68 3.13
CA ASP A 78 -1.62 16.74 1.85
C ASP A 78 -2.32 15.43 1.53
N ASP A 79 -1.73 14.29 1.91
CA ASP A 79 -2.15 12.98 1.42
C ASP A 79 -3.11 12.25 2.37
N PHE A 80 -3.04 12.50 3.67
CA PHE A 80 -3.86 11.78 4.64
C PHE A 80 -5.37 11.92 4.38
N PRO A 81 -5.90 13.12 4.08
CA PRO A 81 -7.34 13.24 3.83
C PRO A 81 -7.80 12.40 2.65
N ILE A 82 -7.01 12.34 1.58
CA ILE A 82 -7.33 11.54 0.38
C ILE A 82 -7.20 10.05 0.71
N TYR A 83 -6.12 9.66 1.36
CA TYR A 83 -5.92 8.28 1.79
C TYR A 83 -7.05 7.81 2.69
N ASN A 84 -7.43 8.62 3.67
CA ASN A 84 -8.47 8.27 4.63
C ASN A 84 -9.83 8.07 3.96
N ARG A 85 -10.16 8.88 2.94
CA ARG A 85 -11.37 8.70 2.15
C ARG A 85 -11.34 7.37 1.39
N LEU A 86 -10.22 7.04 0.76
CA LEU A 86 -10.07 5.79 0.02
C LEU A 86 -10.06 4.57 0.94
N TRP A 87 -9.47 4.70 2.13
CA TRP A 87 -9.54 3.65 3.14
C TRP A 87 -11.00 3.28 3.46
N ALA A 88 -11.84 4.27 3.70
CA ALA A 88 -13.25 4.03 3.96
C ALA A 88 -13.95 3.38 2.76
N GLU A 89 -13.61 3.80 1.56
CA GLU A 89 -14.17 3.21 0.34
C GLU A 89 -13.81 1.74 0.19
N TYR A 90 -12.54 1.36 0.47
CA TYR A 90 -12.05 0.01 0.25
C TYR A 90 -12.39 -0.97 1.39
N PHE A 91 -12.44 -0.49 2.63
CA PHE A 91 -12.68 -1.35 3.78
C PHE A 91 -14.11 -1.29 4.33
N GLY A 92 -14.87 -0.26 4.00
CA GLY A 92 -16.27 -0.15 4.40
C GLY A 92 -16.43 -0.12 5.92
N GLU A 93 -17.40 -0.91 6.41
CA GLU A 93 -17.80 -0.92 7.82
C GLU A 93 -16.95 -1.82 8.71
N ASN A 94 -16.09 -2.64 8.14
CA ASN A 94 -15.30 -3.61 8.89
C ASN A 94 -13.81 -3.45 8.57
N PRO A 95 -13.20 -2.31 8.93
CA PRO A 95 -11.79 -2.08 8.65
C PRO A 95 -10.88 -2.88 9.57
N PRO A 96 -9.67 -3.20 9.11
CA PRO A 96 -8.63 -3.74 9.98
C PRO A 96 -8.07 -2.66 10.92
N CYS A 97 -7.22 -3.07 11.85
CA CYS A 97 -6.41 -2.12 12.60
C CYS A 97 -5.52 -1.32 11.66
N ARG A 98 -5.22 -0.09 12.03
CA ARG A 98 -4.40 0.79 11.20
C ARG A 98 -3.50 1.68 12.07
N THR A 99 -2.23 1.81 11.64
CA THR A 99 -1.32 2.82 12.16
C THR A 99 -0.79 3.61 10.97
N THR A 100 -0.87 4.93 11.03
CA THR A 100 -0.41 5.80 9.93
C THR A 100 0.75 6.66 10.41
N LEU A 101 1.83 6.64 9.63
CA LEU A 101 3.09 7.33 9.96
C LEU A 101 3.52 8.21 8.79
N GLU A 102 4.13 9.35 9.08
CA GLU A 102 4.87 10.09 8.07
C GLU A 102 6.34 9.76 8.21
N ILE A 103 6.98 9.46 7.10
CA ILE A 103 8.40 9.15 7.03
C ILE A 103 9.09 10.08 6.04
N ASN A 104 10.42 10.13 6.10
CA ASN A 104 11.19 11.04 5.27
C ASN A 104 11.14 10.68 3.79
N CYS A 105 11.35 9.41 3.46
CA CYS A 105 11.31 8.93 2.07
C CYS A 105 11.14 7.41 2.06
N LEU A 106 10.89 6.88 0.88
CA LEU A 106 10.76 5.44 0.64
C LEU A 106 11.85 5.00 -0.34
N PRO A 107 12.17 3.69 -0.39
CA PRO A 107 13.27 3.20 -1.24
C PRO A 107 13.09 3.48 -2.74
N THR A 108 11.84 3.60 -3.19
CA THR A 108 11.51 3.95 -4.57
C THR A 108 10.77 5.30 -4.57
N PRO A 109 10.66 5.99 -5.73
CA PRO A 109 10.01 7.31 -5.76
C PRO A 109 8.48 7.20 -5.70
N ILE A 110 7.98 6.89 -4.51
CA ILE A 110 6.55 6.74 -4.22
C ILE A 110 6.17 7.57 -3.00
N GLY A 111 4.89 7.89 -2.87
CA GLY A 111 4.37 8.67 -1.74
C GLY A 111 3.70 7.84 -0.66
N ILE A 112 3.54 6.53 -0.88
CA ILE A 112 2.84 5.65 0.05
C ILE A 112 3.39 4.22 -0.03
N GLU A 113 3.46 3.56 1.12
CA GLU A 113 3.75 2.12 1.22
C GLU A 113 2.92 1.53 2.33
N LEU A 114 2.50 0.29 2.19
CA LEU A 114 1.73 -0.44 3.19
C LEU A 114 2.49 -1.66 3.70
N LYS A 115 2.41 -1.90 5.00
CA LYS A 115 2.79 -3.16 5.63
C LYS A 115 1.52 -3.84 6.10
N VAL A 116 1.26 -5.06 5.64
CA VAL A 116 -0.02 -5.74 5.85
C VAL A 116 0.18 -7.08 6.53
N LEU A 117 -0.69 -7.37 7.49
CA LEU A 117 -0.82 -8.66 8.14
C LEU A 117 -2.24 -9.17 7.90
N ALA A 118 -2.38 -10.40 7.44
CA ALA A 118 -3.67 -11.02 7.16
C ALA A 118 -3.72 -12.42 7.76
N THR A 119 -4.91 -13.00 7.82
CA THR A 119 -5.07 -14.41 8.17
C THR A 119 -5.11 -15.26 6.91
N ILE A 120 -4.80 -16.53 7.05
CA ILE A 120 -4.92 -17.53 5.99
C ILE A 120 -5.34 -18.83 6.63
N ASP A 121 -6.44 -19.40 6.18
CA ASP A 121 -7.03 -20.60 6.75
C ASP A 121 -7.49 -21.59 5.67
#